data_1823b1b28a2541476b3a85f61f7c1e15
#
_entry.id   1823b1b28a2541476b3a85f61f7c1e15
#
_cell.length_a   1.000
_cell.length_b   1.000
_cell.length_c   1.000
_cell.angle_alpha   90.00
_cell.angle_beta   90.00
_cell.angle_gamma   90.00
#
_symmetry.space_group_name_H-M   'P 1'
#
loop_
_entity.id
_entity.type
_entity.pdbx_description
1 polymer ?
#
loop_
_entity_poly.entity_id
_entity_poly.type
_entity_poly.pdbx_seq_one_letter_code
_entity_poly.pdbx_strand_id
1 'polypeptide(L)'
;YRSFDPNKKFFFKNYFIVQNYIQSSICSGVITNYSLGDGAPYYSINYNDLSNSTLSVTAGDKDSFRVLHVSRNSKENIRSSKFKKIIDAVKKIEKIYNYKPVDIEFAIGRNLKVYILQIRPISTVFKWKSINKSKFQSLLNKSENKYQKIKKRNSIYGKKAVFGLMPDWNPAEIIGFQPNLFSYSLYKFLVTDE
;
A
#
# COMPACT_ATOMS: atom_id res chain seq x y z
N TYR A 1 24.77 -6.34 3.20
CA TYR A 1 25.88 -5.95 4.10
C TYR A 1 27.05 -6.87 3.82
N ARG A 2 28.13 -6.36 3.20
CA ARG A 2 29.40 -7.07 3.15
C ARG A 2 30.12 -6.72 4.46
N SER A 3 30.47 -7.71 5.27
CA SER A 3 31.25 -7.54 6.47
C SER A 3 32.59 -6.88 6.13
N PHE A 4 32.94 -5.84 6.87
CA PHE A 4 34.22 -5.18 6.76
C PHE A 4 35.30 -6.14 7.26
N ASP A 5 36.23 -6.51 6.37
CA ASP A 5 37.43 -7.27 6.72
C ASP A 5 38.63 -6.32 6.74
N PRO A 6 39.16 -5.95 7.92
CA PRO A 6 40.23 -4.97 8.03
C PRO A 6 41.56 -5.43 7.42
N ASN A 7 41.71 -6.73 7.13
CA ASN A 7 42.95 -7.29 6.57
C ASN A 7 42.97 -7.36 5.04
N LYS A 8 41.85 -7.07 4.37
CA LYS A 8 41.81 -6.98 2.91
C LYS A 8 42.21 -5.60 2.45
N LYS A 9 43.39 -5.47 1.83
CA LYS A 9 43.77 -4.27 1.03
C LYS A 9 42.84 -4.20 -0.18
N PHE A 10 41.75 -3.47 -0.05
CA PHE A 10 40.90 -3.15 -1.19
C PHE A 10 41.39 -1.86 -1.83
N PHE A 11 41.68 -1.88 -3.12
CA PHE A 11 41.92 -0.69 -3.95
C PHE A 11 40.68 0.17 -4.19
N PHE A 12 39.56 -0.16 -3.57
CA PHE A 12 38.32 0.60 -3.70
C PHE A 12 38.21 1.61 -2.53
N LYS A 13 37.94 2.85 -2.87
CA LYS A 13 37.60 3.88 -1.86
C LYS A 13 36.37 3.42 -1.09
N ASN A 14 36.51 3.21 0.22
CA ASN A 14 35.39 2.92 1.09
C ASN A 14 34.64 4.23 1.38
N TYR A 15 33.34 4.26 1.11
CA TYR A 15 32.49 5.39 1.42
C TYR A 15 31.58 5.03 2.59
N PHE A 16 31.45 5.96 3.53
CA PHE A 16 30.54 5.87 4.65
C PHE A 16 29.47 6.94 4.52
N ILE A 17 28.23 6.60 4.75
CA ILE A 17 27.13 7.56 4.84
C ILE A 17 26.94 7.89 6.30
N VAL A 18 27.13 9.17 6.68
CA VAL A 18 26.87 9.67 8.02
C VAL A 18 25.66 10.58 7.94
N GLN A 19 24.64 10.27 8.75
CA GLN A 19 23.41 11.07 8.82
C GLN A 19 22.94 11.22 10.26
N ASN A 20 22.15 12.26 10.52
CA ASN A 20 21.59 12.49 11.86
C ASN A 20 20.66 11.34 12.25
N TYR A 21 20.82 10.82 13.46
CA TYR A 21 19.92 9.83 14.01
C TYR A 21 18.57 10.44 14.37
N ILE A 22 17.48 9.76 13.98
CA ILE A 22 16.11 10.17 14.30
C ILE A 22 15.72 9.52 15.62
N GLN A 23 15.84 10.26 16.71
CA GLN A 23 15.63 9.74 18.08
C GLN A 23 14.18 9.32 18.36
N SER A 24 13.20 9.97 17.74
CA SER A 24 11.79 9.64 17.96
C SER A 24 10.98 9.87 16.69
N SER A 25 10.34 8.81 16.24
CA SER A 25 9.38 8.87 15.14
C SER A 25 7.98 8.53 15.67
N ILE A 26 6.95 9.24 15.17
CA ILE A 26 5.55 8.91 15.45
C ILE A 26 4.97 7.95 14.42
N CYS A 27 5.68 7.74 13.33
CA CYS A 27 5.30 6.82 12.27
C CYS A 27 6.54 6.56 11.41
N SER A 28 6.74 5.32 11.03
CA SER A 28 7.78 4.93 10.06
C SER A 28 7.23 3.86 9.14
N GLY A 29 7.83 3.72 7.97
CA GLY A 29 7.32 2.75 7.02
C GLY A 29 7.98 2.82 5.66
N VAL A 30 7.34 2.13 4.74
CA VAL A 30 7.72 2.07 3.33
C VAL A 30 6.54 2.52 2.49
N ILE A 31 6.78 3.37 1.52
CA ILE A 31 5.77 3.78 0.55
C ILE A 31 6.25 3.50 -0.86
N THR A 32 5.40 2.83 -1.63
CA THR A 32 5.58 2.68 -3.08
C THR A 32 4.62 3.58 -3.82
N ASN A 33 5.06 4.16 -4.91
CA ASN A 33 4.23 5.06 -5.70
C ASN A 33 3.31 4.33 -6.71
N TYR A 34 3.43 3.00 -6.78
CA TYR A 34 2.52 2.10 -7.50
C TYR A 34 2.33 0.83 -6.68
N SER A 35 1.20 0.15 -6.85
CA SER A 35 0.97 -1.18 -6.26
C SER A 35 1.99 -2.18 -6.80
N LEU A 36 2.65 -2.94 -5.91
CA LEU A 36 3.73 -3.86 -6.28
C LEU A 36 3.23 -5.09 -7.05
N GLY A 37 1.99 -5.53 -6.82
CA GLY A 37 1.46 -6.75 -7.43
C GLY A 37 1.10 -6.57 -8.90
N ASP A 38 0.48 -5.45 -9.23
CA ASP A 38 -0.15 -5.23 -10.53
C ASP A 38 0.24 -3.89 -11.19
N GLY A 39 0.92 -3.00 -10.47
CA GLY A 39 1.26 -1.66 -10.94
C GLY A 39 0.10 -0.68 -10.96
N ALA A 40 -0.98 -0.99 -10.24
CA ALA A 40 -2.13 -0.11 -10.14
C ALA A 40 -1.74 1.28 -9.60
N PRO A 41 -2.40 2.36 -10.02
CA PRO A 41 -2.03 3.73 -9.67
C PRO A 41 -2.45 4.10 -8.24
N TYR A 42 -1.85 3.45 -7.28
CA TYR A 42 -2.02 3.69 -5.85
C TYR A 42 -0.67 3.95 -5.18
N TYR A 43 -0.63 4.93 -4.29
CA TYR A 43 0.38 4.98 -3.24
C TYR A 43 0.06 3.91 -2.23
N SER A 44 0.96 2.94 -2.03
CA SER A 44 0.80 1.88 -1.04
C SER A 44 1.75 2.14 0.12
N ILE A 45 1.21 2.45 1.29
CA ILE A 45 1.94 2.84 2.48
C ILE A 45 1.86 1.71 3.49
N ASN A 46 2.96 1.00 3.71
CA ASN A 46 3.11 0.07 4.81
C ASN A 46 3.77 0.81 5.97
N TYR A 47 3.10 0.93 7.10
CA TYR A 47 3.58 1.78 8.18
C TYR A 47 3.33 1.17 9.56
N ASN A 48 4.15 1.59 10.51
CA ASN A 48 3.98 1.35 11.93
C ASN A 48 3.88 2.71 12.65
N ASP A 49 2.82 2.89 13.43
CA ASP A 49 2.59 4.07 14.27
C ASP A 49 2.39 3.70 15.74
N LEU A 50 2.74 2.47 16.12
CA LEU A 50 2.65 1.95 17.48
C LEU A 50 4.00 1.98 18.21
N SER A 51 5.12 1.93 17.47
CA SER A 51 6.46 1.97 18.05
C SER A 51 7.13 3.32 17.78
N ASN A 52 7.81 3.86 18.79
CA ASN A 52 8.62 5.08 18.65
C ASN A 52 9.99 4.82 17.96
N SER A 53 10.21 3.62 17.42
CA SER A 53 11.46 3.19 16.82
C SER A 53 11.34 3.05 15.31
N THR A 54 12.37 3.51 14.59
CA THR A 54 12.51 3.28 13.14
C THR A 54 13.00 1.87 12.82
N LEU A 55 13.52 1.13 13.82
CA LEU A 55 14.11 -0.21 13.65
C LEU A 55 13.07 -1.28 13.32
N SER A 56 11.82 -1.11 13.75
CA SER A 56 10.76 -2.09 13.48
C SER A 56 10.48 -2.27 11.98
N VAL A 57 10.69 -1.25 11.17
CA VAL A 57 10.45 -1.29 9.71
C VAL A 57 11.50 -2.17 9.01
N THR A 58 12.75 -2.09 9.45
CA THR A 58 13.86 -2.86 8.88
C THR A 58 13.98 -4.27 9.47
N ALA A 59 13.46 -4.50 10.68
CA ALA A 59 13.50 -5.79 11.36
C ALA A 59 12.41 -6.78 10.89
N GLY A 60 11.45 -6.36 10.07
CA GLY A 60 10.42 -7.26 9.52
C GLY A 60 9.40 -7.78 10.55
N ASP A 61 9.20 -7.04 11.63
CA ASP A 61 8.23 -7.39 12.67
C ASP A 61 6.80 -7.32 12.10
N LYS A 62 6.25 -8.48 11.73
CA LYS A 62 5.03 -8.58 10.90
C LYS A 62 3.76 -8.17 11.61
N ASP A 63 3.74 -8.20 12.93
CA ASP A 63 2.48 -8.08 13.70
C ASP A 63 2.00 -6.63 13.93
N SER A 64 2.77 -5.63 13.55
CA SER A 64 2.46 -4.23 13.83
C SER A 64 2.26 -3.34 12.59
N PHE A 65 2.36 -3.91 11.37
CA PHE A 65 2.22 -3.12 10.15
C PHE A 65 0.77 -2.93 9.74
N ARG A 66 0.45 -1.68 9.44
CA ARG A 66 -0.80 -1.27 8.80
C ARG A 66 -0.55 -0.91 7.35
N VAL A 67 -1.51 -1.17 6.50
CA VAL A 67 -1.44 -0.82 5.08
C VAL A 67 -2.50 0.24 4.77
N LEU A 68 -2.08 1.30 4.08
CA LEU A 68 -2.97 2.32 3.55
C LEU A 68 -2.74 2.45 2.05
N HIS A 69 -3.80 2.30 1.27
CA HIS A 69 -3.78 2.55 -0.17
C HIS A 69 -4.45 3.89 -0.47
N VAL A 70 -3.77 4.75 -1.22
CA VAL A 70 -4.30 6.05 -1.65
C VAL A 70 -4.24 6.14 -3.16
N SER A 71 -5.39 6.32 -3.79
CA SER A 71 -5.46 6.47 -5.25
C SER A 71 -4.70 7.71 -5.70
N ARG A 72 -3.82 7.55 -6.70
CA ARG A 72 -3.08 8.67 -7.32
C ARG A 72 -3.99 9.68 -8.02
N ASN A 73 -5.17 9.22 -8.44
CA ASN A 73 -6.18 10.01 -9.15
C ASN A 73 -7.28 10.55 -8.23
N SER A 74 -7.22 10.30 -6.93
CA SER A 74 -8.22 10.82 -6.00
C SER A 74 -8.14 12.33 -5.92
N LYS A 75 -9.29 12.97 -6.03
CA LYS A 75 -9.46 14.40 -5.75
C LYS A 75 -9.79 14.65 -4.26
N GLU A 76 -10.05 13.59 -3.50
CA GLU A 76 -10.38 13.70 -2.09
C GLU A 76 -9.16 14.10 -1.27
N ASN A 77 -9.40 14.99 -0.30
CA ASN A 77 -8.36 15.39 0.63
C ASN A 77 -8.07 14.25 1.61
N ILE A 78 -6.80 13.90 1.73
CA ILE A 78 -6.33 12.97 2.73
C ILE A 78 -6.54 13.60 4.10
N ARG A 79 -7.41 13.00 4.93
CA ARG A 79 -7.78 13.52 6.24
C ARG A 79 -6.61 13.58 7.23
N SER A 80 -5.69 12.63 7.12
CA SER A 80 -4.51 12.55 7.99
C SER A 80 -3.39 13.47 7.51
N SER A 81 -3.01 14.45 8.32
CA SER A 81 -1.92 15.37 8.02
C SER A 81 -0.57 14.67 7.85
N LYS A 82 -0.31 13.59 8.61
CA LYS A 82 0.93 12.79 8.47
C LYS A 82 1.03 12.13 7.10
N PHE A 83 -0.06 11.49 6.62
CA PHE A 83 -0.06 10.83 5.32
C PHE A 83 -0.10 11.83 4.16
N LYS A 84 -0.74 12.96 4.32
CA LYS A 84 -0.68 14.05 3.33
C LYS A 84 0.77 14.51 3.11
N LYS A 85 1.51 14.78 4.20
CA LYS A 85 2.90 15.24 4.11
C LYS A 85 3.82 14.23 3.46
N ILE A 86 3.67 12.92 3.77
CA ILE A 86 4.51 11.90 3.11
C ILE A 86 4.18 11.78 1.62
N ILE A 87 2.91 11.79 1.22
CA ILE A 87 2.52 11.74 -0.19
C ILE A 87 3.01 12.99 -0.94
N ASP A 88 2.96 14.17 -0.34
CA ASP A 88 3.50 15.38 -0.94
C ASP A 88 5.03 15.31 -1.12
N ALA A 89 5.75 14.69 -0.18
CA ALA A 89 7.17 14.41 -0.33
C ALA A 89 7.44 13.42 -1.47
N VAL A 90 6.67 12.33 -1.55
CA VAL A 90 6.79 11.32 -2.62
C VAL A 90 6.52 11.94 -3.98
N LYS A 91 5.51 12.82 -4.13
CA LYS A 91 5.24 13.54 -5.37
C LYS A 91 6.41 14.40 -5.85
N LYS A 92 7.20 14.96 -4.92
CA LYS A 92 8.43 15.69 -5.28
C LYS A 92 9.52 14.75 -5.77
N ILE A 93 9.68 13.60 -5.09
CA ILE A 93 10.65 12.56 -5.49
C ILE A 93 10.31 11.99 -6.87
N GLU A 94 9.04 11.71 -7.13
CA GLU A 94 8.57 11.22 -8.43
C GLU A 94 9.00 12.11 -9.61
N LYS A 95 8.94 13.42 -9.43
CA LYS A 95 9.42 14.37 -10.46
C LYS A 95 10.91 14.19 -10.75
N ILE A 96 11.73 13.97 -9.70
CA ILE A 96 13.17 13.75 -9.85
C ILE A 96 13.46 12.42 -10.57
N TYR A 97 12.64 11.39 -10.28
CA TYR A 97 12.78 10.06 -10.87
C TYR A 97 11.98 9.87 -12.17
N ASN A 98 11.53 10.98 -12.80
CA ASN A 98 10.74 10.94 -14.05
C ASN A 98 9.52 10.00 -13.94
N TYR A 99 8.84 10.02 -12.79
CA TYR A 99 7.66 9.20 -12.48
C TYR A 99 7.86 7.68 -12.61
N LYS A 100 9.09 7.21 -12.57
CA LYS A 100 9.37 5.77 -12.50
C LYS A 100 8.89 5.20 -11.16
N PRO A 101 8.57 3.90 -11.12
CA PRO A 101 8.24 3.21 -9.88
C PRO A 101 9.40 3.28 -8.88
N VAL A 102 9.09 3.70 -7.66
CA VAL A 102 10.07 3.82 -6.56
C VAL A 102 9.49 3.26 -5.26
N ASP A 103 10.38 2.71 -4.48
CA ASP A 103 10.20 2.25 -3.11
C ASP A 103 10.96 3.22 -2.19
N ILE A 104 10.28 3.78 -1.19
CA ILE A 104 10.79 4.87 -0.35
C ILE A 104 10.59 4.50 1.11
N GLU A 105 11.70 4.36 1.84
CA GLU A 105 11.67 4.23 3.29
C GLU A 105 11.59 5.62 3.93
N PHE A 106 10.69 5.77 4.90
CA PHE A 106 10.43 7.05 5.54
C PHE A 106 10.26 6.94 7.06
N ALA A 107 10.48 8.06 7.73
CA ALA A 107 10.06 8.29 9.10
C ALA A 107 9.41 9.67 9.24
N ILE A 108 8.48 9.80 10.19
CA ILE A 108 7.80 11.06 10.51
C ILE A 108 8.07 11.38 11.98
N GLY A 109 8.71 12.52 12.22
CA GLY A 109 8.97 13.03 13.57
C GLY A 109 7.74 13.64 14.25
N ARG A 110 7.82 13.92 15.55
CA ARG A 110 6.72 14.52 16.35
C ARG A 110 6.20 15.84 15.79
N ASN A 111 7.05 16.63 15.16
CA ASN A 111 6.68 17.90 14.50
C ASN A 111 6.10 17.71 13.10
N LEU A 112 5.73 16.46 12.72
CA LEU A 112 5.27 16.07 11.39
C LEU A 112 6.32 16.34 10.29
N LYS A 113 7.61 16.46 10.64
CA LYS A 113 8.69 16.52 9.67
C LYS A 113 8.90 15.14 9.06
N VAL A 114 8.89 15.07 7.74
CA VAL A 114 9.13 13.85 6.99
C VAL A 114 10.62 13.70 6.74
N TYR A 115 11.14 12.53 7.05
CA TYR A 115 12.51 12.11 6.77
C TYR A 115 12.46 11.00 5.74
N ILE A 116 13.18 11.14 4.66
CA ILE A 116 13.38 10.10 3.65
C ILE A 116 14.68 9.39 4.01
N LEU A 117 14.58 8.09 4.28
CA LEU A 117 15.71 7.29 4.74
C LEU A 117 16.40 6.60 3.58
N GLN A 118 15.61 6.07 2.64
CA GLN A 118 16.12 5.39 1.46
C GLN A 118 15.15 5.54 0.30
N ILE A 119 15.68 5.59 -0.92
CA ILE A 119 14.89 5.55 -2.15
C ILE A 119 15.50 4.46 -3.03
N ARG A 120 14.67 3.55 -3.52
CA ARG A 120 15.06 2.47 -4.43
C ARG A 120 14.19 2.49 -5.67
N PRO A 121 14.76 2.49 -6.87
CA PRO A 121 13.99 2.24 -8.09
C PRO A 121 13.44 0.81 -8.07
N ILE A 122 12.19 0.65 -8.46
CA ILE A 122 11.56 -0.66 -8.64
C ILE A 122 11.81 -1.11 -10.08
N SER A 123 12.52 -2.22 -10.25
CA SER A 123 12.88 -2.78 -11.56
C SER A 123 11.76 -3.63 -12.18
N THR A 124 10.72 -3.94 -11.42
CA THR A 124 9.60 -4.76 -11.89
C THR A 124 8.81 -4.04 -12.97
N VAL A 125 8.62 -4.69 -14.12
CA VAL A 125 7.76 -4.17 -15.18
C VAL A 125 6.31 -4.47 -14.84
N PHE A 126 5.54 -3.43 -14.57
CA PHE A 126 4.12 -3.55 -14.30
C PHE A 126 3.31 -3.63 -15.60
N LYS A 127 2.38 -4.58 -15.64
CA LYS A 127 1.45 -4.77 -16.77
C LYS A 127 0.07 -4.18 -16.48
N TRP A 128 0.00 -3.04 -15.80
CA TRP A 128 -1.26 -2.40 -15.51
C TRP A 128 -1.96 -1.98 -16.80
N LYS A 129 -3.16 -2.50 -17.01
CA LYS A 129 -4.05 -2.02 -18.07
C LYS A 129 -4.94 -0.93 -17.50
N SER A 130 -4.78 0.30 -17.97
CA SER A 130 -5.63 1.41 -17.53
C SER A 130 -7.09 1.11 -17.87
N ILE A 131 -7.96 1.22 -16.86
CA ILE A 131 -9.40 1.18 -17.06
C ILE A 131 -9.84 2.57 -17.53
N ASN A 132 -10.75 2.63 -18.50
CA ASN A 132 -11.36 3.89 -18.91
C ASN A 132 -11.96 4.60 -17.68
N LYS A 133 -11.63 5.90 -17.50
CA LYS A 133 -12.05 6.69 -16.32
C LYS A 133 -13.57 6.71 -16.14
N SER A 134 -14.34 6.80 -17.22
CA SER A 134 -15.81 6.79 -17.15
C SER A 134 -16.36 5.46 -16.68
N LYS A 135 -15.80 4.34 -17.16
CA LYS A 135 -16.16 2.99 -16.71
C LYS A 135 -15.80 2.78 -15.24
N PHE A 136 -14.61 3.23 -14.82
CA PHE A 136 -14.19 3.15 -13.42
C PHE A 136 -15.11 3.96 -12.50
N GLN A 137 -15.46 5.21 -12.89
CA GLN A 137 -16.37 6.04 -12.11
C GLN A 137 -17.78 5.43 -12.03
N SER A 138 -18.27 4.83 -13.11
CA SER A 138 -19.54 4.12 -13.10
C SER A 138 -19.55 2.93 -12.13
N LEU A 139 -18.44 2.17 -12.07
CA LEU A 139 -18.30 1.07 -11.13
C LEU A 139 -18.25 1.55 -9.68
N LEU A 140 -17.54 2.64 -9.40
CA LEU A 140 -17.50 3.25 -8.07
C LEU A 140 -18.89 3.71 -7.64
N ASN A 141 -19.63 4.40 -8.52
CA ASN A 141 -20.99 4.85 -8.23
C ASN A 141 -21.95 3.67 -7.95
N LYS A 142 -21.82 2.58 -8.72
CA LYS A 142 -22.60 1.35 -8.46
C LYS A 142 -22.27 0.75 -7.09
N SER A 143 -20.98 0.67 -6.75
CA SER A 143 -20.55 0.13 -5.47
C SER A 143 -21.02 0.99 -4.30
N GLU A 144 -20.91 2.31 -4.42
CA GLU A 144 -21.42 3.26 -3.44
C GLU A 144 -22.93 3.13 -3.24
N ASN A 145 -23.69 3.06 -4.34
CA ASN A 145 -25.15 2.87 -4.27
C ASN A 145 -25.52 1.54 -3.63
N LYS A 146 -24.79 0.45 -3.94
CA LYS A 146 -24.99 -0.85 -3.30
C LYS A 146 -24.72 -0.77 -1.81
N TYR A 147 -23.61 -0.14 -1.41
CA TYR A 147 -23.26 0.06 -0.01
C TYR A 147 -24.34 0.85 0.74
N GLN A 148 -24.83 1.96 0.18
CA GLN A 148 -25.87 2.77 0.82
C GLN A 148 -27.20 2.03 0.96
N LYS A 149 -27.55 1.15 0.01
CA LYS A 149 -28.72 0.28 0.11
C LYS A 149 -28.55 -0.75 1.24
N ILE A 150 -27.41 -1.39 1.34
CA ILE A 150 -27.12 -2.39 2.38
C ILE A 150 -27.11 -1.73 3.76
N LYS A 151 -26.51 -0.55 3.88
CA LYS A 151 -26.43 0.21 5.12
C LYS A 151 -27.81 0.55 5.69
N LYS A 152 -28.80 0.73 4.82
CA LYS A 152 -30.20 1.05 5.23
C LYS A 152 -31.06 -0.17 5.55
N ARG A 153 -30.54 -1.41 5.36
CA ARG A 153 -31.32 -2.62 5.67
C ARG A 153 -31.42 -2.81 7.18
N ASN A 154 -32.67 -2.89 7.68
CA ASN A 154 -32.98 -3.11 9.10
C ASN A 154 -32.81 -4.59 9.54
N SER A 155 -32.31 -5.46 8.65
CA SER A 155 -32.17 -6.89 8.92
C SER A 155 -30.90 -7.25 9.71
N ILE A 156 -30.06 -6.28 10.03
CA ILE A 156 -28.83 -6.49 10.79
C ILE A 156 -29.08 -6.17 12.24
N TYR A 157 -28.92 -7.15 13.13
CA TYR A 157 -29.02 -6.97 14.57
C TYR A 157 -27.85 -6.11 15.07
N GLY A 158 -28.17 -5.07 15.88
CA GLY A 158 -27.18 -4.21 16.50
C GLY A 158 -27.08 -2.81 15.88
N LYS A 159 -26.27 -1.94 16.53
CA LYS A 159 -26.11 -0.53 16.14
C LYS A 159 -24.99 -0.30 15.12
N LYS A 160 -24.16 -1.30 14.86
CA LYS A 160 -22.99 -1.21 13.98
C LYS A 160 -22.92 -2.47 13.12
N ALA A 161 -22.58 -2.30 11.84
CA ALA A 161 -22.26 -3.40 10.93
C ALA A 161 -20.78 -3.28 10.51
N VAL A 162 -20.12 -4.42 10.42
CA VAL A 162 -18.76 -4.53 9.87
C VAL A 162 -18.88 -5.18 8.51
N PHE A 163 -18.34 -4.51 7.50
CA PHE A 163 -18.22 -5.03 6.15
C PHE A 163 -16.79 -5.53 5.94
N GLY A 164 -16.67 -6.74 5.43
CA GLY A 164 -15.37 -7.32 5.16
C GLY A 164 -15.47 -8.41 4.11
N LEU A 165 -14.32 -8.80 3.57
CA LEU A 165 -14.17 -10.01 2.80
C LEU A 165 -14.00 -11.18 3.77
N MET A 166 -14.61 -12.33 3.45
CA MET A 166 -14.40 -13.56 4.19
C MET A 166 -13.00 -14.08 3.85
N PRO A 167 -12.03 -14.02 4.77
CA PRO A 167 -10.64 -14.34 4.43
C PRO A 167 -10.43 -15.83 4.13
N ASP A 168 -11.29 -16.68 4.68
CA ASP A 168 -11.20 -18.13 4.56
C ASP A 168 -11.92 -18.66 3.31
N TRP A 169 -12.60 -17.78 2.57
CA TRP A 169 -13.34 -18.18 1.39
C TRP A 169 -12.44 -18.21 0.16
N ASN A 170 -12.08 -19.41 -0.26
CA ASN A 170 -11.31 -19.64 -1.46
C ASN A 170 -12.17 -20.28 -2.57
N PRO A 171 -12.65 -19.53 -3.55
CA PRO A 171 -13.45 -20.06 -4.64
C PRO A 171 -12.76 -21.21 -5.40
N ALA A 172 -11.42 -21.18 -5.46
CA ALA A 172 -10.65 -22.21 -6.15
C ALA A 172 -10.79 -23.62 -5.51
N GLU A 173 -11.12 -23.69 -4.22
CA GLU A 173 -11.39 -24.96 -3.53
C GLU A 173 -12.74 -25.57 -3.95
N ILE A 174 -13.67 -24.74 -4.40
CA ILE A 174 -15.02 -25.18 -4.79
C ILE A 174 -15.10 -25.47 -6.28
N ILE A 175 -14.60 -24.57 -7.12
CA ILE A 175 -14.76 -24.61 -8.58
C ILE A 175 -13.45 -24.82 -9.33
N GLY A 176 -12.33 -24.97 -8.62
CA GLY A 176 -10.99 -25.13 -9.19
C GLY A 176 -10.33 -23.81 -9.58
N PHE A 177 -9.00 -23.86 -9.78
CA PHE A 177 -8.19 -22.69 -10.13
C PHE A 177 -8.48 -22.14 -11.53
N GLN A 178 -8.89 -23.01 -12.45
CA GLN A 178 -9.30 -22.66 -13.81
C GLN A 178 -10.65 -23.31 -14.10
N PRO A 179 -11.76 -22.76 -13.55
CA PRO A 179 -13.06 -23.36 -13.69
C PRO A 179 -13.54 -23.31 -15.15
N ASN A 180 -14.25 -24.34 -15.58
CA ASN A 180 -14.96 -24.29 -16.85
C ASN A 180 -16.13 -23.28 -16.76
N LEU A 181 -16.66 -22.87 -17.91
CA LEU A 181 -17.70 -21.84 -18.00
C LEU A 181 -18.99 -22.24 -17.24
N PHE A 182 -19.32 -23.51 -17.21
CA PHE A 182 -20.49 -24.00 -16.47
C PHE A 182 -20.30 -23.88 -14.95
N SER A 183 -19.19 -24.39 -14.43
CA SER A 183 -18.87 -24.28 -13.00
C SER A 183 -18.80 -22.83 -12.55
N TYR A 184 -18.21 -21.96 -13.37
CA TYR A 184 -18.13 -20.53 -13.08
C TYR A 184 -19.50 -19.86 -13.07
N SER A 185 -20.37 -20.16 -14.05
CA SER A 185 -21.71 -19.58 -14.13
C SER A 185 -22.61 -20.04 -12.97
N LEU A 186 -22.50 -21.32 -12.61
CA LEU A 186 -23.22 -21.87 -11.47
C LEU A 186 -22.79 -21.26 -10.15
N TYR A 187 -21.48 -21.14 -9.93
CA TYR A 187 -20.92 -20.47 -8.75
C TYR A 187 -21.38 -19.02 -8.68
N LYS A 188 -21.31 -18.31 -9.79
CA LYS A 188 -21.77 -16.93 -9.88
C LYS A 188 -23.25 -16.81 -9.49
N PHE A 189 -24.09 -17.64 -10.04
CA PHE A 189 -25.54 -17.66 -9.73
C PHE A 189 -25.85 -17.99 -8.27
N LEU A 190 -25.18 -19.01 -7.70
CA LEU A 190 -25.49 -19.51 -6.36
C LEU A 190 -24.83 -18.71 -5.23
N VAL A 191 -23.71 -18.04 -5.49
CA VAL A 191 -22.85 -17.48 -4.43
C VAL A 191 -22.62 -15.98 -4.56
N THR A 192 -22.57 -15.43 -5.79
CA THR A 192 -22.15 -14.01 -5.97
C THR A 192 -23.25 -13.07 -6.45
N ASP A 193 -24.33 -13.59 -7.05
CA ASP A 193 -25.39 -12.77 -7.64
C ASP A 193 -26.63 -12.58 -6.74
N GLU A 194 -26.58 -12.98 -5.44
CA GLU A 194 -27.63 -12.70 -4.46
C GLU A 194 -27.80 -11.22 -4.10
#